data_331fdd75b1b8ede3e5ef48b2e6bd1991
#
_entry.id   331fdd75b1b8ede3e5ef48b2e6bd1991
#
_cell.length_a   1.000
_cell.length_b   1.000
_cell.length_c   1.000
_cell.angle_alpha   90.00
_cell.angle_beta   90.00
_cell.angle_gamma   90.00
#
_symmetry.space_group_name_H-M   'P 1'
#
loop_
_entity.id
_entity.type
_entity.pdbx_description
1 polymer ?
#
loop_
_entity_poly.entity_id
_entity_poly.type
_entity_poly.pdbx_seq_one_letter_code
_entity_poly.pdbx_strand_id
1 'polypeptide(L)'
;QVRRAFEEDALYTKTPYGTMLSQMELPVVSGKMKAKRPSMWYINPFALIFQLCVTNVALFNLIKDAVGIAGTKALRIVLYFDGVNPGNPLAPDPQQLLQAIYWCFVDLPNWFLRRKDGWFCFSLTREIWIKDMAGEMSEFCKMVVGVFFAAVGDSFHKGITIQCGAESVVLRATFAGFLADEKGLKELFSVKGQAGNIMC
;
A
#
# COMPACT_ATOMS: atom_id res chain seq x y z
N GLN A 1 6.17 -22.12 17.11
CA GLN A 1 7.47 -22.04 16.38
C GLN A 1 7.28 -22.29 14.88
N VAL A 2 6.61 -23.37 14.45
CA VAL A 2 6.41 -23.71 13.03
C VAL A 2 5.68 -22.61 12.26
N ARG A 3 4.60 -22.03 12.82
CA ARG A 3 3.84 -20.93 12.19
C ARG A 3 4.72 -19.70 11.97
N ARG A 4 5.55 -19.33 12.94
CA ARG A 4 6.45 -18.17 12.86
C ARG A 4 7.53 -18.34 11.79
N ALA A 5 8.13 -19.54 11.70
CA ALA A 5 9.09 -19.84 10.65
C ALA A 5 8.47 -19.79 9.25
N PHE A 6 7.24 -20.30 9.09
CA PHE A 6 6.51 -20.22 7.82
C PHE A 6 6.16 -18.78 7.42
N GLU A 7 5.76 -17.95 8.37
CA GLU A 7 5.49 -16.52 8.13
C GLU A 7 6.78 -15.76 7.74
N GLU A 8 7.91 -16.07 8.39
CA GLU A 8 9.22 -15.50 8.05
C GLU A 8 9.66 -15.90 6.64
N ASP A 9 9.57 -17.18 6.29
CA ASP A 9 9.92 -17.67 4.94
C ASP A 9 9.07 -17.01 3.85
N ALA A 10 7.77 -16.80 4.09
CA ALA A 10 6.88 -16.17 3.14
C ALA A 10 7.29 -14.71 2.84
N LEU A 11 7.71 -13.95 3.85
CA LEU A 11 8.13 -12.56 3.67
C LEU A 11 9.42 -12.39 2.86
N TYR A 12 10.31 -13.40 2.91
CA TYR A 12 11.58 -13.42 2.18
C TYR A 12 11.52 -14.18 0.86
N THR A 13 10.34 -14.71 0.48
CA THR A 13 10.14 -15.37 -0.80
C THR A 13 10.51 -14.44 -1.94
N LYS A 14 11.38 -14.92 -2.84
CA LYS A 14 11.76 -14.20 -4.06
C LYS A 14 10.75 -14.50 -5.17
N THR A 15 10.28 -13.46 -5.79
CA THR A 15 9.42 -13.52 -6.99
C THR A 15 10.14 -12.88 -8.18
N PRO A 16 9.63 -12.97 -9.41
CA PRO A 16 10.15 -12.22 -10.55
C PRO A 16 10.16 -10.70 -10.34
N TYR A 17 9.37 -10.22 -9.37
CA TYR A 17 9.21 -8.79 -9.01
C TYR A 17 9.97 -8.42 -7.72
N GLY A 18 10.93 -9.23 -7.30
CA GLY A 18 11.71 -9.03 -6.08
C GLY A 18 11.17 -9.76 -4.86
N THR A 19 11.65 -9.38 -3.68
CA THR A 19 11.20 -9.92 -2.40
C THR A 19 9.86 -9.33 -1.98
N MET A 20 9.06 -10.09 -1.21
CA MET A 20 7.78 -9.60 -0.70
C MET A 20 7.98 -8.44 0.28
N LEU A 21 8.99 -8.50 1.14
CA LEU A 21 9.33 -7.42 2.05
C LEU A 21 10.45 -6.56 1.45
N SER A 22 10.21 -5.27 1.36
CA SER A 22 11.13 -4.28 0.83
C SER A 22 11.26 -3.08 1.78
N GLN A 23 12.33 -2.32 1.62
CA GLN A 23 12.64 -1.18 2.47
C GLN A 23 12.85 0.08 1.65
N MET A 24 12.39 1.22 2.17
CA MET A 24 12.55 2.53 1.56
C MET A 24 12.96 3.56 2.61
N GLU A 25 13.99 4.35 2.33
CA GLU A 25 14.38 5.48 3.19
C GLU A 25 13.32 6.58 3.13
N LEU A 26 13.04 7.18 4.28
CA LEU A 26 12.14 8.33 4.38
C LEU A 26 12.98 9.63 4.39
N PRO A 27 12.64 10.64 3.56
CA PRO A 27 13.36 11.91 3.47
C PRO A 27 13.00 12.84 4.63
N VAL A 28 13.36 12.43 5.85
CA VAL A 28 13.14 13.22 7.07
C VAL A 28 14.08 14.41 7.10
N VAL A 29 13.53 15.61 7.26
CA VAL A 29 14.28 16.89 7.24
C VAL A 29 14.35 17.57 8.60
N SER A 30 13.50 17.20 9.55
CA SER A 30 13.38 17.79 10.88
C SER A 30 13.35 16.74 11.98
N GLY A 31 13.28 17.19 13.23
CA GLY A 31 13.12 16.33 14.39
C GLY A 31 14.37 15.51 14.75
N LYS A 32 14.20 14.68 15.79
CA LYS A 32 15.28 13.82 16.33
C LYS A 32 15.70 12.72 15.38
N MET A 33 14.88 12.41 14.38
CA MET A 33 15.11 11.32 13.45
C MET A 33 15.91 11.72 12.21
N LYS A 34 16.14 13.03 11.98
CA LYS A 34 16.93 13.54 10.84
C LYS A 34 18.29 12.84 10.69
N ALA A 35 19.03 12.68 11.80
CA ALA A 35 20.35 12.04 11.79
C ALA A 35 20.29 10.51 11.59
N LYS A 36 19.14 9.87 11.80
CA LYS A 36 18.99 8.42 11.77
C LYS A 36 18.48 7.88 10.42
N ARG A 37 18.02 8.77 9.51
CA ARG A 37 17.44 8.40 8.21
C ARG A 37 16.49 7.18 8.35
N PRO A 38 15.33 7.35 8.98
CA PRO A 38 14.43 6.23 9.22
C PRO A 38 14.01 5.59 7.92
N SER A 39 13.83 4.27 7.95
CA SER A 39 13.38 3.52 6.80
C SER A 39 12.02 2.90 7.08
N MET A 40 11.16 2.93 6.10
CA MET A 40 9.89 2.24 6.11
C MET A 40 10.02 0.86 5.50
N TRP A 41 9.50 -0.15 6.17
CA TRP A 41 9.28 -1.46 5.57
C TRP A 41 7.91 -1.49 4.90
N TYR A 42 7.85 -2.06 3.70
CA TYR A 42 6.60 -2.23 2.97
C TYR A 42 6.54 -3.58 2.28
N ILE A 43 5.33 -4.07 2.06
CA ILE A 43 5.09 -5.26 1.25
C ILE A 43 5.07 -4.83 -0.21
N ASN A 44 5.98 -5.37 -1.01
CA ASN A 44 6.06 -5.11 -2.44
C ASN A 44 4.75 -5.55 -3.12
N PRO A 45 3.96 -4.62 -3.69
CA PRO A 45 2.65 -4.94 -4.21
C PRO A 45 2.68 -5.90 -5.40
N PHE A 46 3.73 -5.86 -6.21
CA PHE A 46 3.89 -6.75 -7.36
C PHE A 46 4.22 -8.17 -6.92
N ALA A 47 5.19 -8.31 -6.01
CA ALA A 47 5.58 -9.59 -5.43
C ALA A 47 4.41 -10.24 -4.67
N LEU A 48 3.65 -9.43 -3.90
CA LEU A 48 2.50 -9.90 -3.15
C LEU A 48 1.42 -10.49 -4.08
N ILE A 49 0.97 -9.72 -5.07
CA ILE A 49 -0.09 -10.18 -5.98
C ILE A 49 0.38 -11.38 -6.81
N PHE A 50 1.62 -11.38 -7.28
CA PHE A 50 2.19 -12.54 -7.97
C PHE A 50 2.13 -13.78 -7.08
N GLN A 51 2.67 -13.70 -5.87
CA GLN A 51 2.74 -14.85 -4.95
C GLN A 51 1.34 -15.34 -4.53
N LEU A 52 0.42 -14.42 -4.21
CA LEU A 52 -0.94 -14.78 -3.86
C LEU A 52 -1.67 -15.49 -5.01
N CYS A 53 -1.50 -15.05 -6.25
CA CYS A 53 -2.12 -15.68 -7.42
C CYS A 53 -1.52 -17.06 -7.73
N VAL A 54 -0.20 -17.21 -7.57
CA VAL A 54 0.47 -18.50 -7.79
C VAL A 54 0.05 -19.54 -6.75
N THR A 55 -0.18 -19.12 -5.51
CA THR A 55 -0.56 -20.01 -4.41
C THR A 55 -2.08 -20.19 -4.24
N ASN A 56 -2.87 -19.30 -4.84
CA ASN A 56 -4.34 -19.31 -4.73
C ASN A 56 -5.00 -19.14 -6.09
N VAL A 57 -5.34 -20.28 -6.71
CA VAL A 57 -5.99 -20.35 -8.04
C VAL A 57 -7.32 -19.59 -8.06
N ALA A 58 -8.07 -19.56 -6.95
CA ALA A 58 -9.34 -18.82 -6.89
C ALA A 58 -9.11 -17.30 -7.00
N LEU A 59 -8.08 -16.77 -6.35
CA LEU A 59 -7.71 -15.36 -6.49
C LEU A 59 -7.16 -15.06 -7.90
N PHE A 60 -6.35 -15.95 -8.45
CA PHE A 60 -5.87 -15.81 -9.83
C PHE A 60 -7.05 -15.71 -10.82
N ASN A 61 -8.03 -16.61 -10.72
CA ASN A 61 -9.21 -16.59 -11.58
C ASN A 61 -10.03 -15.30 -11.39
N LEU A 62 -10.20 -14.84 -10.15
CA LEU A 62 -10.90 -13.60 -9.85
C LEU A 62 -10.25 -12.38 -10.53
N ILE A 63 -8.92 -12.29 -10.46
CA ILE A 63 -8.15 -11.22 -11.11
C ILE A 63 -8.20 -11.36 -12.64
N LYS A 64 -8.06 -12.57 -13.16
CA LYS A 64 -8.16 -12.85 -14.60
C LYS A 64 -9.52 -12.44 -15.16
N ASP A 65 -10.61 -12.76 -14.46
CA ASP A 65 -11.96 -12.37 -14.83
C ASP A 65 -12.13 -10.85 -14.82
N ALA A 66 -11.63 -10.17 -13.77
CA ALA A 66 -11.68 -8.72 -13.68
C ALA A 66 -10.89 -8.05 -14.83
N VAL A 67 -9.70 -8.56 -15.16
CA VAL A 67 -8.92 -8.10 -16.33
C VAL A 67 -9.66 -8.36 -17.63
N GLY A 68 -10.31 -9.53 -17.78
CA GLY A 68 -11.13 -9.87 -18.93
C GLY A 68 -12.32 -8.92 -19.12
N ILE A 69 -13.02 -8.59 -18.04
CA ILE A 69 -14.13 -7.63 -18.04
C ILE A 69 -13.63 -6.21 -18.37
N ALA A 70 -12.49 -5.81 -17.83
CA ALA A 70 -11.88 -4.52 -18.12
C ALA A 70 -11.43 -4.39 -19.60
N GLY A 71 -11.12 -5.51 -20.25
CA GLY A 71 -10.68 -5.56 -21.64
C GLY A 71 -9.37 -4.81 -21.85
N THR A 72 -9.39 -3.73 -22.62
CA THR A 72 -8.21 -2.89 -22.87
C THR A 72 -7.93 -1.89 -21.73
N LYS A 73 -8.88 -1.71 -20.81
CA LYS A 73 -8.73 -0.79 -19.68
C LYS A 73 -7.92 -1.45 -18.58
N ALA A 74 -7.14 -0.65 -17.88
CA ALA A 74 -6.44 -1.09 -16.66
C ALA A 74 -7.42 -1.19 -15.49
N LEU A 75 -7.17 -2.08 -14.54
CA LEU A 75 -7.87 -2.10 -13.26
C LEU A 75 -7.56 -0.81 -12.47
N ARG A 76 -8.33 -0.54 -11.44
CA ARG A 76 -8.19 0.68 -10.64
C ARG A 76 -7.76 0.32 -9.21
N ILE A 77 -6.70 0.97 -8.74
CA ILE A 77 -6.20 0.81 -7.37
C ILE A 77 -6.63 2.00 -6.53
N VAL A 78 -7.17 1.70 -5.35
CA VAL A 78 -7.42 2.66 -4.28
C VAL A 78 -6.45 2.36 -3.13
N LEU A 79 -5.93 3.42 -2.52
CA LEU A 79 -5.11 3.38 -1.31
C LEU A 79 -5.94 3.88 -0.12
N TYR A 80 -5.96 3.12 0.97
CA TYR A 80 -6.65 3.48 2.20
C TYR A 80 -5.64 3.73 3.31
N PHE A 81 -5.74 4.89 3.93
CA PHE A 81 -4.89 5.34 5.02
C PHE A 81 -5.67 5.37 6.32
N ASP A 82 -5.12 4.74 7.35
CA ASP A 82 -5.76 4.64 8.66
C ASP A 82 -4.73 4.83 9.78
N GLY A 83 -5.06 5.70 10.72
CA GLY A 83 -4.27 5.93 11.92
C GLY A 83 -4.50 4.81 12.94
N VAL A 84 -3.45 4.10 13.32
CA VAL A 84 -3.50 3.00 14.29
C VAL A 84 -2.78 3.39 15.57
N ASN A 85 -3.47 3.27 16.71
CA ASN A 85 -2.87 3.39 18.02
C ASN A 85 -2.68 1.98 18.64
N PRO A 86 -1.47 1.41 18.60
CA PRO A 86 -1.22 0.08 19.14
C PRO A 86 -1.17 0.04 20.68
N GLY A 87 -1.14 1.21 21.32
CA GLY A 87 -1.06 1.36 22.78
C GLY A 87 -2.42 1.39 23.46
N ASN A 88 -2.41 1.92 24.70
CA ASN A 88 -3.64 2.11 25.46
C ASN A 88 -4.51 3.20 24.79
N PRO A 89 -5.74 2.89 24.34
CA PRO A 89 -6.61 3.88 23.71
C PRO A 89 -7.03 5.01 24.65
N LEU A 90 -6.99 4.80 25.98
CA LEU A 90 -7.32 5.82 26.99
C LEU A 90 -6.15 6.77 27.29
N ALA A 91 -4.94 6.39 26.91
CA ALA A 91 -3.73 7.20 27.07
C ALA A 91 -2.83 7.03 25.84
N PRO A 92 -3.21 7.58 24.68
CA PRO A 92 -2.46 7.42 23.47
C PRO A 92 -1.08 8.08 23.57
N ASP A 93 -0.03 7.32 23.27
CA ASP A 93 1.32 7.84 23.16
C ASP A 93 1.57 8.29 21.69
N PRO A 94 1.72 9.60 21.44
CA PRO A 94 1.95 10.10 20.09
C PRO A 94 3.18 9.49 19.39
N GLN A 95 4.15 8.99 20.16
CA GLN A 95 5.33 8.34 19.61
C GLN A 95 5.08 6.93 19.09
N GLN A 96 3.96 6.31 19.51
CA GLN A 96 3.59 4.95 19.12
C GLN A 96 2.54 4.93 18.00
N LEU A 97 2.01 6.09 17.62
CA LEU A 97 1.03 6.16 16.54
C LEU A 97 1.64 5.67 15.23
N LEU A 98 0.89 4.82 14.55
CA LEU A 98 1.24 4.26 13.26
C LEU A 98 0.25 4.72 12.21
N GLN A 99 0.74 4.98 11.02
CA GLN A 99 -0.04 5.11 9.80
C GLN A 99 -0.05 3.76 9.10
N ALA A 100 -1.20 3.12 9.04
CA ALA A 100 -1.42 1.91 8.26
C ALA A 100 -1.84 2.28 6.84
N ILE A 101 -1.31 1.56 5.86
CA ILE A 101 -1.68 1.73 4.46
C ILE A 101 -2.15 0.39 3.92
N TYR A 102 -3.35 0.41 3.38
CA TYR A 102 -3.96 -0.72 2.68
C TYR A 102 -4.29 -0.32 1.24
N TRP A 103 -4.47 -1.31 0.39
CA TRP A 103 -4.86 -1.09 -0.99
C TRP A 103 -5.73 -2.23 -1.51
N CYS A 104 -6.51 -1.94 -2.55
CA CYS A 104 -7.28 -2.96 -3.26
C CYS A 104 -7.50 -2.56 -4.71
N PHE A 105 -7.92 -3.54 -5.54
CA PHE A 105 -8.48 -3.29 -6.85
C PHE A 105 -9.97 -3.10 -6.73
N VAL A 106 -10.49 -1.90 -6.97
CA VAL A 106 -11.92 -1.59 -6.83
C VAL A 106 -12.81 -2.27 -7.88
N ASP A 107 -12.22 -2.82 -8.93
CA ASP A 107 -12.92 -3.56 -9.98
C ASP A 107 -13.19 -5.03 -9.60
N LEU A 108 -12.66 -5.50 -8.46
CA LEU A 108 -13.01 -6.81 -7.92
C LEU A 108 -14.43 -6.83 -7.37
N PRO A 109 -15.09 -8.00 -7.35
CA PRO A 109 -16.49 -8.10 -6.89
C PRO A 109 -16.71 -7.59 -5.47
N ASN A 110 -17.84 -6.94 -5.23
CA ASN A 110 -18.20 -6.36 -3.94
C ASN A 110 -18.16 -7.36 -2.78
N TRP A 111 -18.52 -8.62 -3.03
CA TRP A 111 -18.46 -9.67 -1.99
C TRP A 111 -17.01 -9.93 -1.53
N PHE A 112 -16.02 -9.78 -2.42
CA PHE A 112 -14.60 -9.90 -2.09
C PHE A 112 -14.10 -8.67 -1.35
N LEU A 113 -14.44 -7.45 -1.82
CA LEU A 113 -14.03 -6.19 -1.20
C LEU A 113 -14.59 -5.97 0.21
N ARG A 114 -15.70 -6.62 0.55
CA ARG A 114 -16.28 -6.60 1.91
C ARG A 114 -15.53 -7.50 2.91
N ARG A 115 -14.63 -8.33 2.43
CA ARG A 115 -13.83 -9.24 3.27
C ARG A 115 -12.50 -8.58 3.62
N LYS A 116 -11.93 -8.98 4.75
CA LYS A 116 -10.56 -8.56 5.14
C LYS A 116 -9.53 -8.90 4.06
N ASP A 117 -9.70 -10.08 3.42
CA ASP A 117 -8.80 -10.60 2.38
C ASP A 117 -8.85 -9.79 1.08
N GLY A 118 -9.83 -8.91 0.92
CA GLY A 118 -9.98 -8.02 -0.24
C GLY A 118 -9.09 -6.77 -0.17
N TRP A 119 -8.48 -6.52 0.99
CA TRP A 119 -7.60 -5.39 1.25
C TRP A 119 -6.21 -5.88 1.60
N PHE A 120 -5.23 -5.43 0.85
CA PHE A 120 -3.83 -5.83 1.02
C PHE A 120 -3.10 -4.78 1.85
N CYS A 121 -2.38 -5.21 2.88
CA CYS A 121 -1.52 -4.32 3.64
C CYS A 121 -0.32 -3.91 2.78
N PHE A 122 -0.01 -2.62 2.75
CA PHE A 122 1.20 -2.10 2.14
C PHE A 122 2.28 -1.85 3.20
N SER A 123 1.98 -1.04 4.22
CA SER A 123 2.95 -0.73 5.28
C SER A 123 2.30 -0.30 6.58
N LEU A 124 3.10 -0.34 7.64
CA LEU A 124 2.84 0.27 8.93
C LEU A 124 4.02 1.20 9.24
N THR A 125 3.78 2.51 9.22
CA THR A 125 4.84 3.52 9.37
C THR A 125 4.55 4.41 10.57
N ARG A 126 5.57 4.76 11.33
CA ARG A 126 5.40 5.67 12.48
C ARG A 126 4.97 7.06 12.00
N GLU A 127 3.87 7.57 12.57
CA GLU A 127 3.32 8.89 12.20
C GLU A 127 4.34 10.02 12.43
N ILE A 128 5.14 9.92 13.50
CA ILE A 128 6.19 10.91 13.80
C ILE A 128 7.24 11.03 12.67
N TRP A 129 7.55 9.96 11.96
CA TRP A 129 8.49 10.01 10.85
C TRP A 129 7.89 10.73 9.64
N ILE A 130 6.59 10.55 9.42
CA ILE A 130 5.86 11.22 8.35
C ILE A 130 5.79 12.73 8.64
N LYS A 131 5.49 13.13 9.87
CA LYS A 131 5.48 14.53 10.31
C LYS A 131 6.83 15.23 10.21
N ASP A 132 7.91 14.47 10.32
CA ASP A 132 9.28 15.01 10.19
C ASP A 132 9.74 15.13 8.71
N MET A 133 8.94 14.69 7.72
CA MET A 133 9.22 14.90 6.29
C MET A 133 8.86 16.32 5.86
N ALA A 134 9.52 16.84 4.82
CA ALA A 134 9.30 18.22 4.34
C ALA A 134 7.87 18.50 3.86
N GLY A 135 7.23 17.52 3.25
CA GLY A 135 5.84 17.58 2.76
C GLY A 135 4.88 16.73 3.59
N GLU A 136 5.31 16.28 4.77
CA GLU A 136 4.51 15.46 5.70
C GLU A 136 3.75 14.33 4.97
N MET A 137 2.44 14.21 5.23
CA MET A 137 1.58 13.17 4.64
C MET A 137 1.53 13.25 3.10
N SER A 138 1.57 14.42 2.52
CA SER A 138 1.50 14.60 1.07
C SER A 138 2.73 14.04 0.35
N GLU A 139 3.93 14.28 0.87
CA GLU A 139 5.16 13.70 0.32
C GLU A 139 5.21 12.18 0.56
N PHE A 140 4.75 11.73 1.72
CA PHE A 140 4.64 10.31 2.04
C PHE A 140 3.72 9.59 1.04
N CYS A 141 2.54 10.12 0.76
CA CYS A 141 1.62 9.56 -0.22
C CYS A 141 2.18 9.53 -1.63
N LYS A 142 2.90 10.56 -2.03
CA LYS A 142 3.61 10.60 -3.32
C LYS A 142 4.65 9.47 -3.43
N MET A 143 5.41 9.21 -2.37
CA MET A 143 6.35 8.09 -2.32
C MET A 143 5.62 6.75 -2.44
N VAL A 144 4.51 6.56 -1.70
CA VAL A 144 3.69 5.35 -1.76
C VAL A 144 3.15 5.12 -3.17
N VAL A 145 2.52 6.12 -3.77
CA VAL A 145 2.02 6.05 -5.16
C VAL A 145 3.16 5.74 -6.14
N GLY A 146 4.35 6.31 -5.89
CA GLY A 146 5.57 6.04 -6.66
C GLY A 146 5.95 4.57 -6.69
N VAL A 147 5.76 3.81 -5.60
CA VAL A 147 6.02 2.36 -5.58
C VAL A 147 5.09 1.62 -6.56
N PHE A 148 3.83 1.99 -6.65
CA PHE A 148 2.84 1.32 -7.50
C PHE A 148 2.99 1.70 -8.98
N PHE A 149 3.38 2.95 -9.27
CA PHE A 149 3.25 3.55 -10.60
C PHE A 149 4.52 4.25 -11.11
N ALA A 150 5.69 3.84 -10.61
CA ALA A 150 6.96 4.43 -11.05
C ALA A 150 7.17 4.31 -12.56
N ALA A 151 7.81 5.31 -13.13
CA ALA A 151 8.19 5.31 -14.55
C ALA A 151 9.32 4.31 -14.85
N VAL A 152 10.16 4.03 -13.87
CA VAL A 152 11.31 3.11 -13.97
C VAL A 152 11.09 1.89 -13.09
N GLY A 153 11.51 0.72 -13.54
CA GLY A 153 11.31 -0.56 -12.86
C GLY A 153 9.91 -1.14 -13.09
N ASP A 154 9.48 -2.01 -12.17
CA ASP A 154 8.16 -2.60 -12.18
C ASP A 154 7.11 -1.54 -11.87
N SER A 155 5.96 -1.65 -12.54
CA SER A 155 4.87 -0.68 -12.39
C SER A 155 3.57 -1.30 -12.87
N PHE A 156 2.47 -1.04 -12.17
CA PHE A 156 1.16 -1.45 -12.64
C PHE A 156 0.73 -0.75 -13.95
N HIS A 157 1.27 0.42 -14.27
CA HIS A 157 1.03 1.05 -15.57
C HIS A 157 1.60 0.22 -16.72
N LYS A 158 2.80 -0.30 -16.55
CA LYS A 158 3.45 -1.18 -17.55
C LYS A 158 2.78 -2.55 -17.59
N GLY A 159 2.26 -2.98 -16.46
CA GLY A 159 1.68 -4.29 -16.25
C GLY A 159 2.68 -5.29 -15.69
N ILE A 160 2.17 -6.21 -14.92
CA ILE A 160 2.89 -7.36 -14.39
C ILE A 160 2.29 -8.64 -14.97
N THR A 161 3.13 -9.59 -15.33
CA THR A 161 2.70 -10.89 -15.84
C THR A 161 2.59 -11.86 -14.65
N ILE A 162 1.42 -12.42 -14.47
CA ILE A 162 1.16 -13.43 -13.44
C ILE A 162 0.90 -14.75 -14.16
N GLN A 163 1.68 -15.77 -13.82
CA GLN A 163 1.52 -17.11 -14.35
C GLN A 163 1.05 -18.06 -13.26
N CYS A 164 -0.04 -18.78 -13.51
CA CYS A 164 -0.56 -19.81 -12.62
C CYS A 164 -0.81 -21.10 -13.41
N GLY A 165 0.04 -22.09 -13.24
CA GLY A 165 0.03 -23.30 -14.06
C GLY A 165 0.33 -22.99 -15.52
N ALA A 166 -0.56 -23.42 -16.43
CA ALA A 166 -0.46 -23.19 -17.89
C ALA A 166 -1.06 -21.84 -18.33
N GLU A 167 -1.73 -21.12 -17.43
CA GLU A 167 -2.41 -19.86 -17.75
C GLU A 167 -1.58 -18.66 -17.30
N SER A 168 -1.73 -17.55 -18.04
CA SER A 168 -1.10 -16.29 -17.68
C SER A 168 -2.04 -15.11 -17.90
N VAL A 169 -1.85 -14.05 -17.10
CA VAL A 169 -2.56 -12.79 -17.25
C VAL A 169 -1.59 -11.62 -17.10
N VAL A 170 -1.77 -10.58 -17.92
CA VAL A 170 -1.04 -9.31 -17.77
C VAL A 170 -1.95 -8.35 -17.01
N LEU A 171 -1.60 -8.08 -15.78
CA LEU A 171 -2.33 -7.20 -14.87
C LEU A 171 -1.79 -5.78 -14.98
N ARG A 172 -2.60 -4.87 -15.50
CA ARG A 172 -2.35 -3.43 -15.51
C ARG A 172 -3.32 -2.74 -14.59
N ALA A 173 -2.84 -1.67 -13.93
CA ALA A 173 -3.72 -0.85 -13.12
C ALA A 173 -3.35 0.64 -13.18
N THR A 174 -4.35 1.48 -12.83
CA THR A 174 -4.22 2.93 -12.67
C THR A 174 -4.60 3.32 -11.26
N PHE A 175 -4.11 4.47 -10.83
CA PHE A 175 -4.50 5.05 -9.56
C PHE A 175 -5.92 5.62 -9.64
N ALA A 176 -6.81 5.21 -8.74
CA ALA A 176 -8.20 5.68 -8.68
C ALA A 176 -8.42 6.75 -7.60
N GLY A 177 -7.69 6.67 -6.50
CA GLY A 177 -7.84 7.66 -5.42
C GLY A 177 -7.34 7.19 -4.07
N PHE A 178 -7.49 8.08 -3.11
CA PHE A 178 -7.25 7.81 -1.69
C PHE A 178 -8.56 7.68 -0.93
N LEU A 179 -8.56 6.82 0.07
CA LEU A 179 -9.56 6.75 1.12
C LEU A 179 -8.87 7.01 2.46
N ALA A 180 -9.44 7.87 3.26
CA ALA A 180 -9.03 8.12 4.63
C ALA A 180 -10.21 8.75 5.38
N ASP A 181 -10.10 8.90 6.70
CA ASP A 181 -11.01 9.74 7.44
C ASP A 181 -10.84 11.23 7.04
N GLU A 182 -11.76 12.10 7.51
CA GLU A 182 -11.72 13.53 7.17
C GLU A 182 -10.40 14.19 7.55
N LYS A 183 -9.82 13.83 8.69
CA LYS A 183 -8.53 14.35 9.16
C LYS A 183 -7.41 13.91 8.22
N GLY A 184 -7.35 12.62 7.89
CA GLY A 184 -6.34 12.06 7.00
C GLY A 184 -6.39 12.66 5.59
N LEU A 185 -7.58 12.90 5.04
CA LEU A 185 -7.74 13.57 3.74
C LEU A 185 -7.24 15.03 3.78
N LYS A 186 -7.52 15.76 4.87
CA LYS A 186 -7.01 17.13 5.03
C LYS A 186 -5.49 17.19 5.11
N GLU A 187 -4.89 16.28 5.85
CA GLU A 187 -3.43 16.15 5.96
C GLU A 187 -2.81 15.76 4.61
N LEU A 188 -3.43 14.82 3.90
CA LEU A 188 -2.99 14.35 2.58
C LEU A 188 -2.93 15.47 1.54
N PHE A 189 -3.99 16.28 1.47
CA PHE A 189 -4.10 17.37 0.49
C PHE A 189 -3.54 18.69 1.01
N SER A 190 -2.94 18.71 2.20
CA SER A 190 -2.43 19.92 2.87
C SER A 190 -3.50 21.03 2.98
N VAL A 191 -4.77 20.64 3.13
CA VAL A 191 -5.90 21.57 3.25
C VAL A 191 -6.05 21.99 4.70
N LYS A 192 -6.19 23.30 4.95
CA LYS A 192 -6.44 23.82 6.28
C LYS A 192 -7.74 23.25 6.86
N GLY A 193 -7.70 22.86 8.14
CA GLY A 193 -8.88 22.37 8.88
C GLY A 193 -9.99 23.43 8.98
N GLN A 194 -11.10 23.07 9.65
CA GLN A 194 -12.29 23.92 9.81
C GLN A 194 -12.02 25.33 10.40
N ALA A 195 -10.90 25.52 11.08
CA ALA A 195 -10.43 26.81 11.57
C ALA A 195 -9.65 27.65 10.52
N GLY A 196 -9.46 27.13 9.32
CA GLY A 196 -8.80 27.85 8.23
C GLY A 196 -9.80 28.71 7.44
N ASN A 197 -9.41 29.97 7.14
CA ASN A 197 -10.27 30.95 6.46
C ASN A 197 -10.50 30.67 4.97
N ILE A 198 -9.96 29.59 4.40
CA ILE A 198 -10.11 29.28 2.97
C ILE A 198 -10.40 27.77 2.87
N MET A 199 -11.65 27.44 2.56
CA MET A 199 -11.98 26.17 1.93
C MET A 199 -11.80 26.38 0.41
N CYS A 200 -10.89 25.65 -0.17
CA CYS A 200 -10.86 25.49 -1.63
C CYS A 200 -11.73 24.31 -2.01
#